data_3653485afa287a157429eb2ca651c521
#
_entry.id   3653485afa287a157429eb2ca651c521
#
_cell.length_a   1.000
_cell.length_b   1.000
_cell.length_c   1.000
_cell.angle_alpha   90.00
_cell.angle_beta   90.00
_cell.angle_gamma   90.00
#
_symmetry.space_group_name_H-M   'P 1'
#
loop_
_entity.id
_entity.type
_entity.pdbx_description
1 polymer ?
#
loop_
_entity_poly.entity_id
_entity_poly.type
_entity_poly.pdbx_seq_one_letter_code
_entity_poly.pdbx_strand_id
1 'polypeptide(L)'
;MKCSYVKFLLVVLALLFLSTPLFSEEKVLTVPKGGNLANLLKKEGIPSAQIAESLSALSDHFNLRHIYPNQEIVVDYDDTPEVFLKTLRIGTDFDEEILVKHNGYNYEAQIIKFDLKLVPKAAEGTIESSFYNDMAKAGVPNSKIMELFRLYSFDVDFQRDIRKGDKFKVLFYDFEKEDGTVVKHGPISYAELHTNWVNLTAYGFLTDAGD
;
A
#
# COMPACT_ATOMS: atom_id res chain seq x y z
N MET A 1 -33.81 52.32 -2.91
CA MET A 1 -33.12 51.48 -1.91
C MET A 1 -32.93 50.02 -2.30
N LYS A 2 -33.50 49.47 -3.38
CA LYS A 2 -33.36 48.06 -3.78
C LYS A 2 -32.06 47.72 -4.55
N CYS A 3 -31.38 48.70 -5.10
CA CYS A 3 -30.20 48.46 -5.96
C CYS A 3 -28.89 48.26 -5.18
N SER A 4 -28.79 48.72 -3.91
CA SER A 4 -27.61 48.62 -3.07
C SER A 4 -27.41 47.20 -2.47
N TYR A 5 -28.50 46.52 -2.15
CA TYR A 5 -28.47 45.16 -1.58
C TYR A 5 -28.05 44.11 -2.61
N VAL A 6 -28.45 44.28 -3.87
CA VAL A 6 -28.04 43.34 -4.96
C VAL A 6 -26.53 43.41 -5.23
N LYS A 7 -25.93 44.60 -5.18
CA LYS A 7 -24.49 44.79 -5.35
C LYS A 7 -23.72 44.21 -4.15
N PHE A 8 -24.24 44.38 -2.94
CA PHE A 8 -23.60 43.80 -1.73
C PHE A 8 -23.72 42.29 -1.73
N LEU A 9 -24.85 41.72 -2.13
CA LEU A 9 -25.04 40.26 -2.23
C LEU A 9 -24.13 39.63 -3.29
N LEU A 10 -23.92 40.31 -4.43
CA LEU A 10 -23.00 39.84 -5.48
C LEU A 10 -21.53 39.89 -5.04
N VAL A 11 -21.12 40.84 -4.23
CA VAL A 11 -19.75 40.93 -3.69
C VAL A 11 -19.53 39.83 -2.64
N VAL A 12 -20.51 39.56 -1.79
CA VAL A 12 -20.42 38.46 -0.80
C VAL A 12 -20.42 37.09 -1.49
N LEU A 13 -21.19 36.91 -2.56
CA LEU A 13 -21.22 35.68 -3.35
C LEU A 13 -19.89 35.47 -4.11
N ALA A 14 -19.25 36.55 -4.60
CA ALA A 14 -17.95 36.48 -5.26
C ALA A 14 -16.80 36.14 -4.29
N LEU A 15 -16.91 36.57 -3.02
CA LEU A 15 -15.94 36.21 -1.96
C LEU A 15 -16.05 34.75 -1.49
N LEU A 16 -17.22 34.12 -1.63
CA LEU A 16 -17.43 32.71 -1.29
C LEU A 16 -16.85 31.74 -2.34
N PHE A 17 -16.57 32.21 -3.56
CA PHE A 17 -15.96 31.38 -4.61
C PHE A 17 -14.43 31.41 -4.64
N LEU A 18 -13.78 32.20 -3.79
CA LEU A 18 -12.31 32.30 -3.72
C LEU A 18 -11.63 31.34 -2.73
N SER A 19 -12.41 30.49 -2.04
CA SER A 19 -11.85 29.38 -1.27
C SER A 19 -11.75 28.13 -2.17
N THR A 20 -10.88 28.17 -3.17
CA THR A 20 -10.36 26.90 -3.74
C THR A 20 -9.55 26.24 -2.64
N PRO A 21 -9.88 25.00 -2.23
CA PRO A 21 -8.98 24.27 -1.37
C PRO A 21 -7.64 24.21 -2.11
N LEU A 22 -6.57 24.63 -1.45
CA LEU A 22 -5.21 24.37 -1.89
C LEU A 22 -5.05 22.84 -1.86
N PHE A 23 -5.36 22.17 -2.95
CA PHE A 23 -5.06 20.76 -3.13
C PHE A 23 -3.56 20.66 -3.29
N SER A 24 -2.89 20.28 -2.25
CA SER A 24 -1.55 19.73 -2.28
C SER A 24 -1.61 18.50 -3.16
N GLU A 25 -0.90 18.47 -4.27
CA GLU A 25 -0.91 17.36 -5.21
C GLU A 25 0.15 16.33 -4.74
N GLU A 26 -0.32 15.27 -4.10
CA GLU A 26 0.55 14.14 -3.79
C GLU A 26 0.92 13.41 -5.09
N LYS A 27 2.22 13.20 -5.30
CA LYS A 27 2.76 12.45 -6.44
C LYS A 27 3.49 11.21 -5.98
N VAL A 28 3.16 10.08 -6.58
CA VAL A 28 3.87 8.82 -6.36
C VAL A 28 4.99 8.71 -7.37
N LEU A 29 6.22 8.59 -6.88
CA LEU A 29 7.43 8.39 -7.67
C LEU A 29 7.93 6.97 -7.49
N THR A 30 8.32 6.32 -8.59
CA THR A 30 8.85 4.96 -8.56
C THR A 30 10.36 4.99 -8.78
N VAL A 31 11.11 4.36 -7.89
CA VAL A 31 12.57 4.26 -8.00
C VAL A 31 12.95 3.37 -9.20
N PRO A 32 13.67 3.89 -10.20
CA PRO A 32 14.07 3.08 -11.34
C PRO A 32 15.21 2.13 -10.99
N LYS A 33 15.36 1.06 -11.78
CA LYS A 33 16.48 0.12 -11.62
C LYS A 33 17.83 0.84 -11.74
N GLY A 34 18.67 0.72 -10.72
CA GLY A 34 19.98 1.40 -10.63
C GLY A 34 19.86 2.91 -10.33
N GLY A 35 18.66 3.42 -10.06
CA GLY A 35 18.45 4.80 -9.67
C GLY A 35 18.73 5.04 -8.19
N ASN A 36 18.86 6.32 -7.85
CA ASN A 36 18.92 6.76 -6.46
C ASN A 36 17.89 7.86 -6.22
N LEU A 37 17.53 8.05 -4.96
CA LEU A 37 16.48 8.99 -4.56
C LEU A 37 16.83 10.44 -4.94
N ALA A 38 18.08 10.87 -4.77
CA ALA A 38 18.47 12.23 -5.12
C ALA A 38 18.23 12.55 -6.61
N ASN A 39 18.60 11.62 -7.51
CA ASN A 39 18.37 11.78 -8.93
C ASN A 39 16.88 11.73 -9.30
N LEU A 40 16.09 10.92 -8.60
CA LEU A 40 14.65 10.84 -8.77
C LEU A 40 14.00 12.20 -8.43
N LEU A 41 14.31 12.74 -7.26
CA LEU A 41 13.79 14.04 -6.80
C LEU A 41 14.27 15.20 -7.70
N LYS A 42 15.52 15.13 -8.20
CA LYS A 42 16.03 16.15 -9.14
C LYS A 42 15.28 16.17 -10.47
N LYS A 43 14.87 15.01 -10.99
CA LYS A 43 14.05 14.93 -12.22
C LYS A 43 12.68 15.59 -12.06
N GLU A 44 12.15 15.61 -10.84
CA GLU A 44 10.91 16.27 -10.50
C GLU A 44 11.06 17.79 -10.34
N GLY A 45 12.27 18.33 -10.55
CA GLY A 45 12.51 19.77 -10.46
C GLY A 45 12.78 20.28 -9.04
N ILE A 46 12.89 19.40 -8.05
CA ILE A 46 13.15 19.81 -6.66
C ILE A 46 14.53 20.46 -6.56
N PRO A 47 14.66 21.64 -5.92
CA PRO A 47 15.93 22.32 -5.74
C PRO A 47 16.96 21.48 -5.01
N SER A 48 18.22 21.49 -5.45
CA SER A 48 19.28 20.64 -4.91
C SER A 48 19.52 20.86 -3.40
N ALA A 49 19.32 22.04 -2.87
CA ALA A 49 19.41 22.33 -1.44
C ALA A 49 18.35 21.57 -0.67
N GLN A 50 17.09 21.63 -1.11
CA GLN A 50 15.98 20.92 -0.47
C GLN A 50 16.12 19.39 -0.57
N ILE A 51 16.66 18.89 -1.69
CA ILE A 51 17.02 17.46 -1.82
C ILE A 51 18.07 17.10 -0.75
N ALA A 52 19.14 17.86 -0.64
CA ALA A 52 20.20 17.54 0.33
C ALA A 52 19.71 17.54 1.77
N GLU A 53 18.93 18.56 2.14
CA GLU A 53 18.38 18.69 3.49
C GLU A 53 17.34 17.59 3.81
N SER A 54 16.41 17.32 2.89
CA SER A 54 15.39 16.28 3.09
C SER A 54 16.01 14.88 3.18
N LEU A 55 17.01 14.59 2.35
CA LEU A 55 17.72 13.30 2.42
C LEU A 55 18.63 13.19 3.63
N SER A 56 19.18 14.30 4.13
CA SER A 56 19.92 14.32 5.41
C SER A 56 18.98 13.95 6.55
N ALA A 57 17.82 14.60 6.65
CA ALA A 57 16.81 14.25 7.66
C ALA A 57 16.34 12.79 7.55
N LEU A 58 16.10 12.31 6.32
CA LEU A 58 15.72 10.91 6.08
C LEU A 58 16.81 9.94 6.55
N SER A 59 18.09 10.27 6.36
CA SER A 59 19.21 9.39 6.70
C SER A 59 19.41 9.15 8.19
N ASP A 60 18.82 9.97 9.04
CA ASP A 60 18.83 9.76 10.50
C ASP A 60 17.99 8.55 10.93
N HIS A 61 17.03 8.14 10.09
CA HIS A 61 16.13 7.02 10.37
C HIS A 61 16.22 5.89 9.34
N PHE A 62 16.79 6.15 8.14
CA PHE A 62 16.78 5.20 7.04
C PHE A 62 18.10 5.19 6.27
N ASN A 63 18.66 3.99 6.07
CA ASN A 63 19.84 3.85 5.23
C ASN A 63 19.44 3.95 3.75
N LEU A 64 19.79 5.05 3.10
CA LEU A 64 19.48 5.33 1.69
C LEU A 64 20.03 4.28 0.71
N ARG A 65 20.98 3.43 1.13
CA ARG A 65 21.47 2.32 0.31
C ARG A 65 20.52 1.13 0.24
N HIS A 66 19.51 1.08 1.13
CA HIS A 66 18.48 0.04 1.14
C HIS A 66 17.29 0.38 0.24
N ILE A 67 17.34 1.50 -0.49
CA ILE A 67 16.33 1.81 -1.51
C ILE A 67 16.45 0.78 -2.65
N TYR A 68 15.32 0.18 -3.02
CA TYR A 68 15.29 -0.87 -4.02
C TYR A 68 14.47 -0.44 -5.27
N PRO A 69 14.72 -1.08 -6.42
CA PRO A 69 13.95 -0.82 -7.64
C PRO A 69 12.45 -1.06 -7.43
N ASN A 70 11.63 -0.23 -8.04
CA ASN A 70 10.17 -0.20 -7.93
C ASN A 70 9.62 0.20 -6.55
N GLN A 71 10.45 0.64 -5.61
CA GLN A 71 9.98 1.25 -4.38
C GLN A 71 9.25 2.56 -4.69
N GLU A 72 8.09 2.73 -4.08
CA GLU A 72 7.29 3.94 -4.21
C GLU A 72 7.68 4.97 -3.16
N ILE A 73 7.81 6.20 -3.60
CA ILE A 73 8.09 7.38 -2.78
C ILE A 73 6.95 8.36 -3.03
N VAL A 74 6.25 8.76 -1.99
CA VAL A 74 5.19 9.75 -2.12
C VAL A 74 5.76 11.12 -1.77
N VAL A 75 5.58 12.08 -2.65
CA VAL A 75 6.04 13.46 -2.47
C VAL A 75 4.86 14.41 -2.60
N ASP A 76 4.90 15.46 -1.79
CA ASP A 76 3.93 16.54 -1.82
C ASP A 76 4.67 17.84 -2.07
N TYR A 77 4.18 18.61 -3.02
CA TYR A 77 4.78 19.86 -3.48
C TYR A 77 3.95 21.05 -2.99
N ASP A 78 4.65 22.15 -2.74
CA ASP A 78 4.03 23.46 -2.60
C ASP A 78 4.37 24.31 -3.83
N ASP A 79 3.39 25.03 -4.35
CA ASP A 79 3.60 25.96 -5.47
C ASP A 79 4.39 27.20 -5.06
N THR A 80 4.79 27.30 -3.79
CA THR A 80 5.59 28.43 -3.32
C THR A 80 7.08 28.23 -3.64
N PRO A 81 7.77 29.24 -4.21
CA PRO A 81 9.18 29.12 -4.55
C PRO A 81 10.13 28.86 -3.37
N GLU A 82 9.67 29.15 -2.15
CA GLU A 82 10.49 29.07 -0.93
C GLU A 82 10.59 27.64 -0.40
N VAL A 83 9.51 26.84 -0.50
CA VAL A 83 9.46 25.44 -0.09
C VAL A 83 8.77 24.61 -1.16
N PHE A 84 9.53 24.18 -2.15
CA PHE A 84 8.98 23.39 -3.26
C PHE A 84 8.62 21.96 -2.80
N LEU A 85 9.48 21.28 -2.04
CA LEU A 85 9.21 19.96 -1.46
C LEU A 85 8.64 20.13 -0.05
N LYS A 86 7.36 19.84 0.14
CA LYS A 86 6.67 19.96 1.42
C LYS A 86 6.81 18.72 2.28
N THR A 87 6.55 17.57 1.69
CA THR A 87 6.72 16.28 2.35
C THR A 87 7.30 15.22 1.41
N LEU A 88 8.00 14.25 2.01
CA LEU A 88 8.45 13.04 1.35
C LEU A 88 8.14 11.86 2.28
N ARG A 89 7.47 10.83 1.77
CA ARG A 89 7.16 9.59 2.51
C ARG A 89 7.77 8.39 1.81
N ILE A 90 8.35 7.53 2.61
CA ILE A 90 8.92 6.26 2.16
C ILE A 90 8.47 5.13 3.10
N GLY A 91 7.82 4.12 2.55
CA GLY A 91 7.52 2.89 3.28
C GLY A 91 8.80 2.12 3.58
N THR A 92 9.01 1.77 4.85
CA THR A 92 10.17 1.01 5.33
C THR A 92 9.81 -0.43 5.66
N ASP A 93 8.59 -0.65 6.13
CA ASP A 93 8.00 -1.96 6.35
C ASP A 93 6.50 -1.90 6.01
N PHE A 94 5.79 -3.03 6.12
CA PHE A 94 4.36 -3.08 5.82
C PHE A 94 3.51 -2.28 6.83
N ASP A 95 4.01 -2.03 8.03
CA ASP A 95 3.34 -1.30 9.10
C ASP A 95 4.01 0.04 9.43
N GLU A 96 5.02 0.45 8.65
CA GLU A 96 5.85 1.61 8.97
C GLU A 96 6.21 2.43 7.73
N GLU A 97 6.13 3.75 7.86
CA GLU A 97 6.70 4.68 6.90
C GLU A 97 7.51 5.78 7.61
N ILE A 98 8.45 6.38 6.89
CA ILE A 98 9.12 7.59 7.33
C ILE A 98 8.53 8.78 6.57
N LEU A 99 8.05 9.75 7.34
CA LEU A 99 7.60 11.04 6.84
C LEU A 99 8.69 12.08 7.08
N VAL A 100 9.23 12.63 6.01
CA VAL A 100 10.08 13.83 6.04
C VAL A 100 9.20 15.03 5.71
N LYS A 101 9.21 16.05 6.55
CA LYS A 101 8.38 17.25 6.40
C LYS A 101 9.19 18.50 6.63
N HIS A 102 8.96 19.54 5.80
CA HIS A 102 9.47 20.88 6.04
C HIS A 102 8.63 21.60 7.12
N ASN A 103 9.26 22.06 8.20
CA ASN A 103 8.58 22.69 9.34
C ASN A 103 8.55 24.24 9.27
N GLY A 104 8.97 24.83 8.13
CA GLY A 104 9.11 26.28 7.94
C GLY A 104 10.56 26.75 8.02
N TYR A 105 11.49 25.98 8.58
CA TYR A 105 12.90 26.31 8.73
C TYR A 105 13.83 25.25 8.14
N ASN A 106 13.55 23.99 8.40
CA ASN A 106 14.34 22.83 7.98
C ASN A 106 13.43 21.61 7.72
N TYR A 107 14.03 20.52 7.24
CA TYR A 107 13.36 19.22 7.14
C TYR A 107 13.57 18.41 8.42
N GLU A 108 12.49 17.78 8.88
CA GLU A 108 12.49 16.84 10.00
C GLU A 108 11.89 15.52 9.54
N ALA A 109 12.47 14.42 9.99
CA ALA A 109 11.97 13.08 9.73
C ALA A 109 11.35 12.47 10.98
N GLN A 110 10.26 11.75 10.81
CA GLN A 110 9.60 10.98 11.85
C GLN A 110 9.16 9.62 11.33
N ILE A 111 9.25 8.61 12.19
CA ILE A 111 8.70 7.28 11.89
C ILE A 111 7.22 7.28 12.24
N ILE A 112 6.39 6.90 11.28
CA ILE A 112 4.95 6.70 11.46
C ILE A 112 4.68 5.21 11.43
N LYS A 113 4.16 4.66 12.53
CA LYS A 113 3.66 3.29 12.60
C LYS A 113 2.17 3.26 12.42
N PHE A 114 1.71 2.34 11.57
CA PHE A 114 0.29 2.12 11.35
C PHE A 114 -0.24 1.12 12.36
N ASP A 115 -1.34 1.46 13.02
CA ASP A 115 -2.10 0.49 13.81
C ASP A 115 -2.92 -0.38 12.86
N LEU A 116 -2.42 -1.59 12.60
CA LEU A 116 -3.02 -2.52 11.66
C LEU A 116 -3.93 -3.50 12.38
N LYS A 117 -5.11 -3.70 11.83
CA LYS A 117 -6.06 -4.71 12.29
C LYS A 117 -5.87 -5.99 11.50
N LEU A 118 -5.82 -7.11 12.20
CA LEU A 118 -5.80 -8.43 11.59
C LEU A 118 -7.24 -8.86 11.31
N VAL A 119 -7.65 -8.82 10.04
CA VAL A 119 -9.04 -9.04 9.60
C VAL A 119 -9.16 -10.40 8.93
N PRO A 120 -10.02 -11.31 9.43
CA PRO A 120 -10.21 -12.61 8.82
C PRO A 120 -10.94 -12.47 7.47
N LYS A 121 -10.45 -13.20 6.48
CA LYS A 121 -11.04 -13.34 5.15
C LYS A 121 -11.27 -14.82 4.88
N ALA A 122 -12.42 -15.14 4.29
CA ALA A 122 -12.76 -16.49 3.91
C ALA A 122 -13.14 -16.54 2.43
N ALA A 123 -12.73 -17.60 1.75
CA ALA A 123 -13.16 -17.91 0.41
C ALA A 123 -13.41 -19.42 0.28
N GLU A 124 -14.45 -19.76 -0.46
CA GLU A 124 -14.75 -21.14 -0.81
C GLU A 124 -15.25 -21.23 -2.27
N GLY A 125 -15.09 -22.37 -2.88
CA GLY A 125 -15.56 -22.56 -4.24
C GLY A 125 -15.41 -23.97 -4.75
N THR A 126 -15.91 -24.13 -5.99
CA THR A 126 -15.76 -25.37 -6.77
C THR A 126 -14.86 -25.10 -7.96
N ILE A 127 -13.97 -26.01 -8.25
CA ILE A 127 -13.05 -25.90 -9.39
C ILE A 127 -13.83 -26.22 -10.68
N GLU A 128 -13.90 -25.23 -11.55
CA GLU A 128 -14.54 -25.32 -12.86
C GLU A 128 -13.53 -25.34 -14.02
N SER A 129 -12.41 -24.64 -13.84
CA SER A 129 -11.36 -24.48 -14.85
C SER A 129 -9.98 -24.89 -14.36
N SER A 130 -9.50 -24.22 -13.31
CA SER A 130 -8.23 -24.53 -12.68
C SER A 130 -8.21 -24.05 -11.22
N PHE A 131 -7.40 -24.71 -10.39
CA PHE A 131 -7.20 -24.32 -9.00
C PHE A 131 -6.88 -22.83 -8.86
N TYR A 132 -5.92 -22.32 -9.64
CA TYR A 132 -5.53 -20.92 -9.60
C TYR A 132 -6.67 -19.98 -9.99
N ASN A 133 -7.27 -20.21 -11.17
CA ASN A 133 -8.27 -19.28 -11.71
C ASN A 133 -9.53 -19.19 -10.84
N ASP A 134 -9.97 -20.33 -10.32
CA ASP A 134 -11.22 -20.38 -9.58
C ASP A 134 -11.03 -19.87 -8.14
N MET A 135 -9.85 -20.05 -7.54
CA MET A 135 -9.49 -19.36 -6.28
C MET A 135 -9.36 -17.85 -6.45
N ALA A 136 -8.72 -17.39 -7.55
CA ALA A 136 -8.61 -15.96 -7.84
C ALA A 136 -10.00 -15.32 -8.06
N LYS A 137 -10.91 -15.99 -8.75
CA LYS A 137 -12.32 -15.55 -8.90
C LYS A 137 -13.07 -15.51 -7.56
N ALA A 138 -12.74 -16.41 -6.64
CA ALA A 138 -13.30 -16.39 -5.29
C ALA A 138 -12.70 -15.31 -4.38
N GLY A 139 -11.76 -14.49 -4.88
CA GLY A 139 -11.16 -13.39 -4.15
C GLY A 139 -9.92 -13.76 -3.33
N VAL A 140 -9.35 -14.95 -3.53
CA VAL A 140 -8.10 -15.34 -2.87
C VAL A 140 -6.93 -14.60 -3.51
N PRO A 141 -6.10 -13.87 -2.74
CA PRO A 141 -4.94 -13.17 -3.27
C PRO A 141 -3.91 -14.13 -3.90
N ASN A 142 -3.24 -13.66 -4.96
CA ASN A 142 -2.25 -14.47 -5.68
C ASN A 142 -1.16 -15.05 -4.78
N SER A 143 -0.68 -14.27 -3.81
CA SER A 143 0.31 -14.73 -2.83
C SER A 143 -0.19 -15.92 -2.02
N LYS A 144 -1.48 -15.91 -1.61
CA LYS A 144 -2.11 -16.99 -0.85
C LYS A 144 -2.38 -18.22 -1.71
N ILE A 145 -2.76 -18.04 -2.98
CA ILE A 145 -2.88 -19.16 -3.92
C ILE A 145 -1.53 -19.85 -4.09
N MET A 146 -0.45 -19.09 -4.24
CA MET A 146 0.91 -19.66 -4.36
C MET A 146 1.39 -20.33 -3.08
N GLU A 147 0.96 -19.84 -1.91
CA GLU A 147 1.22 -20.48 -0.62
C GLU A 147 0.50 -21.83 -0.52
N LEU A 148 -0.76 -21.91 -0.95
CA LEU A 148 -1.53 -23.16 -1.02
C LEU A 148 -0.95 -24.16 -2.02
N PHE A 149 -0.42 -23.70 -3.16
CA PHE A 149 0.31 -24.57 -4.07
C PHE A 149 1.51 -25.25 -3.38
N ARG A 150 2.29 -24.47 -2.61
CA ARG A 150 3.44 -25.03 -1.88
C ARG A 150 2.97 -25.98 -0.76
N LEU A 151 1.92 -25.61 -0.03
CA LEU A 151 1.36 -26.40 1.07
C LEU A 151 0.95 -27.79 0.62
N TYR A 152 0.26 -27.89 -0.50
CA TYR A 152 -0.28 -29.17 -1.00
C TYR A 152 0.62 -29.85 -2.03
N SER A 153 1.77 -29.27 -2.40
CA SER A 153 2.63 -29.80 -3.49
C SER A 153 3.22 -31.19 -3.24
N PHE A 154 3.26 -31.62 -1.97
CA PHE A 154 3.72 -32.97 -1.61
C PHE A 154 2.63 -34.04 -1.73
N ASP A 155 1.36 -33.63 -1.68
CA ASP A 155 0.21 -34.52 -1.65
C ASP A 155 -0.56 -34.53 -2.96
N VAL A 156 -0.45 -33.46 -3.79
CA VAL A 156 -1.26 -33.24 -5.00
C VAL A 156 -0.42 -32.79 -6.18
N ASP A 157 -0.54 -33.50 -7.29
CA ASP A 157 -0.12 -33.01 -8.61
C ASP A 157 -1.25 -32.13 -9.20
N PHE A 158 -1.10 -30.81 -9.10
CA PHE A 158 -2.12 -29.87 -9.55
C PHE A 158 -2.46 -29.95 -11.04
N GLN A 159 -1.61 -30.57 -11.87
CA GLN A 159 -1.89 -30.77 -13.28
C GLN A 159 -2.68 -32.04 -13.55
N ARG A 160 -2.55 -33.03 -12.70
CA ARG A 160 -3.12 -34.37 -12.93
C ARG A 160 -4.27 -34.72 -11.99
N ASP A 161 -4.19 -34.26 -10.75
CA ASP A 161 -5.07 -34.72 -9.69
C ASP A 161 -6.28 -33.81 -9.46
N ILE A 162 -6.15 -32.52 -9.84
CA ILE A 162 -7.24 -31.55 -9.72
C ILE A 162 -8.22 -31.69 -10.87
N ARG A 163 -9.48 -31.80 -10.56
CA ARG A 163 -10.58 -32.00 -11.52
C ARG A 163 -11.69 -30.97 -11.33
N LYS A 164 -12.44 -30.77 -12.40
CA LYS A 164 -13.72 -30.06 -12.33
C LYS A 164 -14.64 -30.76 -11.31
N GLY A 165 -15.22 -29.97 -10.42
CA GLY A 165 -16.08 -30.44 -9.33
C GLY A 165 -15.38 -30.56 -7.99
N ASP A 166 -14.04 -30.54 -7.94
CA ASP A 166 -13.29 -30.47 -6.68
C ASP A 166 -13.62 -29.16 -5.96
N LYS A 167 -13.50 -29.17 -4.63
CA LYS A 167 -13.89 -28.03 -3.80
C LYS A 167 -12.73 -27.57 -2.95
N PHE A 168 -12.74 -26.27 -2.69
CA PHE A 168 -11.77 -25.67 -1.76
C PHE A 168 -12.45 -24.75 -0.74
N LYS A 169 -11.79 -24.60 0.41
CA LYS A 169 -12.04 -23.55 1.39
C LYS A 169 -10.71 -23.01 1.87
N VAL A 170 -10.66 -21.71 2.12
CA VAL A 170 -9.50 -21.08 2.74
C VAL A 170 -9.94 -19.97 3.67
N LEU A 171 -9.31 -19.90 4.83
CA LEU A 171 -9.38 -18.80 5.78
C LEU A 171 -7.98 -18.23 5.94
N PHE A 172 -7.83 -16.96 5.69
CA PHE A 172 -6.59 -16.22 5.85
C PHE A 172 -6.86 -14.87 6.51
N TYR A 173 -5.83 -14.15 6.85
CA TYR A 173 -5.95 -12.83 7.44
C TYR A 173 -5.38 -11.78 6.49
N ASP A 174 -5.91 -10.55 6.59
CA ASP A 174 -5.34 -9.37 6.00
C ASP A 174 -4.95 -8.38 7.11
N PHE A 175 -3.80 -7.73 6.95
CA PHE A 175 -3.44 -6.57 7.75
C PHE A 175 -4.05 -5.33 7.08
N GLU A 176 -5.01 -4.72 7.76
CA GLU A 176 -5.76 -3.58 7.26
C GLU A 176 -5.53 -2.34 8.13
N LYS A 177 -5.44 -1.17 7.47
CA LYS A 177 -5.51 0.14 8.13
C LYS A 177 -6.94 0.39 8.62
N GLU A 178 -7.12 1.45 9.42
CA GLU A 178 -8.45 1.84 9.92
C GLU A 178 -9.46 2.15 8.82
N ASP A 179 -9.00 2.65 7.68
CA ASP A 179 -9.82 2.94 6.50
C ASP A 179 -10.19 1.71 5.66
N GLY A 180 -9.76 0.50 6.07
CA GLY A 180 -9.98 -0.76 5.37
C GLY A 180 -8.98 -1.05 4.25
N THR A 181 -7.95 -0.22 4.07
CA THR A 181 -6.89 -0.47 3.09
C THR A 181 -6.05 -1.68 3.51
N VAL A 182 -6.00 -2.71 2.65
CA VAL A 182 -5.15 -3.88 2.86
C VAL A 182 -3.69 -3.49 2.59
N VAL A 183 -2.85 -3.63 3.61
CA VAL A 183 -1.42 -3.34 3.53
C VAL A 183 -0.61 -4.59 3.20
N LYS A 184 -0.99 -5.72 3.80
CA LYS A 184 -0.33 -7.01 3.62
C LYS A 184 -1.31 -8.14 3.79
N HIS A 185 -1.17 -9.20 2.99
CA HIS A 185 -1.88 -10.44 3.22
C HIS A 185 -1.15 -11.26 4.31
N GLY A 186 -1.85 -11.52 5.39
CA GLY A 186 -1.36 -12.25 6.56
C GLY A 186 -1.34 -13.76 6.36
N PRO A 187 -1.25 -14.56 7.43
CA PRO A 187 -1.14 -16.03 7.34
C PRO A 187 -2.45 -16.69 6.92
N ILE A 188 -2.33 -17.87 6.31
CA ILE A 188 -3.46 -18.80 6.16
C ILE A 188 -3.64 -19.52 7.50
N SER A 189 -4.84 -19.45 8.07
CA SER A 189 -5.18 -20.16 9.32
C SER A 189 -5.88 -21.48 9.08
N TYR A 190 -6.53 -21.64 7.95
CA TYR A 190 -7.23 -22.86 7.57
C TYR A 190 -7.29 -23.01 6.07
N ALA A 191 -7.11 -24.23 5.58
CA ALA A 191 -7.33 -24.56 4.18
C ALA A 191 -7.83 -25.99 4.03
N GLU A 192 -8.80 -26.17 3.12
CA GLU A 192 -9.33 -27.45 2.69
C GLU A 192 -9.24 -27.60 1.19
N LEU A 193 -8.90 -28.78 0.74
CA LEU A 193 -9.00 -29.21 -0.65
C LEU A 193 -9.65 -30.59 -0.71
N HIS A 194 -10.85 -30.66 -1.27
CA HIS A 194 -11.61 -31.88 -1.46
C HIS A 194 -11.53 -32.31 -2.91
N THR A 195 -10.90 -33.42 -3.19
CA THR A 195 -10.83 -34.02 -4.51
C THR A 195 -11.58 -35.37 -4.53
N ASN A 196 -11.72 -35.98 -5.69
CA ASN A 196 -12.37 -37.29 -5.82
C ASN A 196 -11.65 -38.43 -5.09
N TRP A 197 -10.37 -38.24 -4.72
CA TRP A 197 -9.53 -39.31 -4.17
C TRP A 197 -8.88 -38.93 -2.82
N VAL A 198 -8.76 -37.63 -2.49
CA VAL A 198 -8.21 -37.20 -1.23
C VAL A 198 -8.91 -35.96 -0.70
N ASN A 199 -9.04 -35.89 0.63
CA ASN A 199 -9.46 -34.67 1.33
C ASN A 199 -8.28 -34.21 2.17
N LEU A 200 -7.76 -33.04 1.86
CA LEU A 200 -6.65 -32.43 2.57
C LEU A 200 -7.15 -31.27 3.41
N THR A 201 -6.73 -31.23 4.66
CA THR A 201 -7.03 -30.14 5.58
C THR A 201 -5.74 -29.69 6.23
N ALA A 202 -5.51 -28.39 6.23
CA ALA A 202 -4.38 -27.77 6.85
C ALA A 202 -4.82 -26.68 7.84
N TYR A 203 -4.10 -26.58 8.94
CA TYR A 203 -4.29 -25.57 9.99
C TYR A 203 -3.01 -24.77 10.14
N GLY A 204 -3.13 -23.45 10.04
CA GLY A 204 -2.04 -22.54 10.36
C GLY A 204 -2.08 -22.15 11.83
N PHE A 205 -0.92 -22.16 12.46
CA PHE A 205 -0.75 -21.71 13.83
C PHE A 205 0.08 -20.43 13.80
N LEU A 206 -0.41 -19.39 14.47
CA LEU A 206 0.40 -18.23 14.76
C LEU A 206 1.35 -18.62 15.91
N THR A 207 2.64 -18.57 15.65
CA THR A 207 3.63 -18.71 16.72
C THR A 207 3.83 -17.35 17.40
N ASP A 208 4.24 -17.36 18.68
CA ASP A 208 4.54 -16.11 19.42
C ASP A 208 5.70 -15.30 18.78
N ALA A 209 6.44 -15.91 17.87
CA ALA A 209 7.52 -15.27 17.10
C ALA A 209 7.05 -14.53 15.84
N GLY A 210 5.75 -14.61 15.50
CA GLY A 210 5.17 -13.90 14.34
C GLY A 210 5.56 -14.47 12.98
N ASP A 211 6.10 -15.70 12.93
CA ASP A 211 6.47 -16.42 11.71
C ASP A 211 5.35 -17.38 11.24
#